data_a36906f2e3b8222ca9fb0088238afd03
#
_entry.id   a36906f2e3b8222ca9fb0088238afd03
#
_cell.length_a   1.000
_cell.length_b   1.000
_cell.length_c   1.000
_cell.angle_alpha   90.00
_cell.angle_beta   90.00
_cell.angle_gamma   90.00
#
_symmetry.space_group_name_H-M   'P 1'
#
loop_
_entity.id
_entity.type
_entity.pdbx_description
1 polymer ?
#
loop_
_entity_poly.entity_id
_entity_poly.type
_entity_poly.pdbx_seq_one_letter_code
_entity_poly.pdbx_strand_id
1 'polypeptide(L)'
;MTETTQTKQHLISLFAEQPCWMIEPLAAQLRYSIPSVRRFLVQTGYYSSFTHNGGWYTLRSIPRFANDCLWFYDDIGFSKIGSLTNTLIHLVQRSPSGMTAEQLGEKLRCRCHSVLVQLCRQVRLQRQKMGRSHVYLAIDPETADMQRQSLQISPAAHLPAEIAVLILAEFIRNPQSGFTDLSKTIARRTHIRVDVAMIQTLFEQHGLKKITQTVAPRRGRH
;
A
#
# COMPACT_ATOMS: atom_id res chain seq x y z
N MET A 1 23.42 42.50 -2.53
CA MET A 1 22.50 41.38 -2.28
C MET A 1 22.01 41.50 -0.86
N THR A 2 20.70 41.43 -0.63
CA THR A 2 20.13 41.57 0.73
C THR A 2 20.49 40.32 1.57
N GLU A 3 20.70 40.54 2.89
CA GLU A 3 21.04 39.47 3.89
C GLU A 3 20.10 38.26 3.78
N THR A 4 18.83 38.49 3.49
CA THR A 4 17.81 37.46 3.25
C THR A 4 18.12 36.60 2.05
N THR A 5 18.70 37.12 0.97
CA THR A 5 19.06 36.36 -0.23
C THR A 5 20.25 35.46 0.05
N GLN A 6 21.22 35.91 0.80
CA GLN A 6 22.39 35.14 1.21
C GLN A 6 22.02 33.97 2.13
N THR A 7 21.13 34.23 3.09
CA THR A 7 20.61 33.17 3.99
C THR A 7 19.83 32.10 3.23
N LYS A 8 19.00 32.51 2.26
CA LYS A 8 18.27 31.56 1.40
C LYS A 8 19.21 30.68 0.56
N GLN A 9 20.27 31.28 0.03
CA GLN A 9 21.29 30.54 -0.72
C GLN A 9 22.02 29.52 0.17
N HIS A 10 22.39 29.91 1.39
CA HIS A 10 23.01 29.04 2.38
C HIS A 10 22.06 27.92 2.81
N LEU A 11 20.77 28.20 3.02
CA LEU A 11 19.75 27.17 3.26
C LEU A 11 19.71 26.14 2.13
N ILE A 12 19.71 26.59 0.87
CA ILE A 12 19.68 25.70 -0.30
C ILE A 12 20.94 24.84 -0.38
N SER A 13 22.14 25.40 -0.09
CA SER A 13 23.39 24.62 -0.10
C SER A 13 23.41 23.53 0.96
N LEU A 14 22.93 23.82 2.17
CA LEU A 14 22.82 22.77 3.21
C LEU A 14 21.92 21.60 2.79
N PHE A 15 20.81 21.90 2.13
CA PHE A 15 19.93 20.86 1.61
C PHE A 15 20.48 20.14 0.35
N ALA A 16 21.41 20.74 -0.36
CA ALA A 16 22.12 20.06 -1.44
C ALA A 16 23.13 19.03 -0.90
N GLU A 17 23.77 19.31 0.24
CA GLU A 17 24.68 18.40 0.91
C GLU A 17 23.93 17.28 1.65
N GLN A 18 22.86 17.62 2.36
CA GLN A 18 22.02 16.67 3.10
C GLN A 18 20.53 16.94 2.76
N PRO A 19 19.84 15.98 2.10
CA PRO A 19 18.48 16.19 1.60
C PRO A 19 17.40 16.44 2.66
N CYS A 20 17.65 16.05 3.91
CA CYS A 20 16.70 16.15 5.02
C CYS A 20 17.35 16.67 6.30
N TRP A 21 16.68 17.57 7.01
CA TRP A 21 17.16 18.15 8.25
C TRP A 21 16.08 18.18 9.32
N MET A 22 16.45 17.94 10.57
CA MET A 22 15.64 18.35 11.72
C MET A 22 15.82 19.85 11.97
N ILE A 23 14.83 20.47 12.63
CA ILE A 23 14.80 21.93 12.76
C ILE A 23 15.94 22.46 13.65
N GLU A 24 16.28 21.76 14.72
CA GLU A 24 17.33 22.17 15.68
C GLU A 24 18.73 22.16 15.03
N PRO A 25 19.20 21.05 14.41
CA PRO A 25 20.48 21.03 13.70
C PRO A 25 20.53 22.05 12.57
N LEU A 26 19.44 22.23 11.82
CA LEU A 26 19.36 23.21 10.73
C LEU A 26 19.51 24.65 11.28
N ALA A 27 18.87 24.94 12.41
CA ALA A 27 18.97 26.23 13.08
C ALA A 27 20.39 26.52 13.57
N ALA A 28 21.06 25.51 14.10
CA ALA A 28 22.46 25.61 14.53
C ALA A 28 23.40 25.90 13.34
N GLN A 29 23.24 25.19 12.22
CA GLN A 29 24.06 25.40 11.02
C GLN A 29 23.86 26.79 10.39
N LEU A 30 22.62 27.26 10.35
CA LEU A 30 22.28 28.57 9.82
C LEU A 30 22.62 29.71 10.79
N ARG A 31 22.85 29.42 12.07
CA ARG A 31 23.05 30.40 13.17
C ARG A 31 21.85 31.33 13.33
N TYR A 32 20.65 30.82 13.16
CA TYR A 32 19.39 31.55 13.36
C TYR A 32 18.50 30.83 14.38
N SER A 33 17.57 31.61 14.95
CA SER A 33 16.55 31.02 15.83
C SER A 33 15.60 30.10 15.07
N ILE A 34 15.04 29.08 15.72
CA ILE A 34 14.08 28.15 15.13
C ILE A 34 12.91 28.86 14.44
N PRO A 35 12.27 29.91 15.04
CA PRO A 35 11.22 30.65 14.35
C PRO A 35 11.67 31.30 13.04
N SER A 36 12.90 31.81 12.98
CA SER A 36 13.47 32.42 11.79
C SER A 36 13.69 31.36 10.70
N VAL A 37 14.25 30.20 11.06
CA VAL A 37 14.46 29.08 10.12
C VAL A 37 13.12 28.58 9.57
N ARG A 38 12.08 28.46 10.38
CA ARG A 38 10.73 28.12 9.91
C ARG A 38 10.21 29.11 8.87
N ARG A 39 10.43 30.42 9.06
CA ARG A 39 10.07 31.43 8.05
C ARG A 39 10.84 31.24 6.74
N PHE A 40 12.14 30.96 6.80
CA PHE A 40 12.95 30.70 5.62
C PHE A 40 12.48 29.44 4.88
N LEU A 41 12.15 28.36 5.58
CA LEU A 41 11.57 27.16 5.01
C LEU A 41 10.23 27.46 4.31
N VAL A 42 9.35 28.23 4.93
CA VAL A 42 8.07 28.63 4.32
C VAL A 42 8.29 29.43 3.03
N GLN A 43 9.21 30.40 3.05
CA GLN A 43 9.52 31.25 1.88
C GLN A 43 10.18 30.47 0.74
N THR A 44 10.99 29.45 1.06
CA THR A 44 11.67 28.63 0.06
C THR A 44 10.77 27.52 -0.47
N GLY A 45 9.79 27.08 0.34
CA GLY A 45 8.92 25.96 0.08
C GLY A 45 9.55 24.64 0.56
N TYR A 46 8.83 23.92 1.42
CA TYR A 46 9.30 22.71 2.06
C TYR A 46 8.21 21.65 2.14
N TYR A 47 8.63 20.41 2.44
CA TYR A 47 7.79 19.35 2.96
C TYR A 47 8.27 18.98 4.37
N SER A 48 7.34 18.64 5.27
CA SER A 48 7.63 17.95 6.52
C SER A 48 7.38 16.47 6.35
N SER A 49 8.15 15.64 7.06
CA SER A 49 7.96 14.20 7.05
C SER A 49 6.59 13.82 7.62
N PHE A 50 5.99 12.74 7.11
CA PHE A 50 4.82 12.15 7.75
C PHE A 50 5.21 11.08 8.78
N THR A 51 6.47 10.62 8.76
CA THR A 51 7.10 9.80 9.81
C THR A 51 7.75 10.71 10.86
N HIS A 52 8.26 10.13 11.96
CA HIS A 52 9.04 10.84 12.99
C HIS A 52 8.33 12.11 13.52
N ASN A 53 7.00 12.03 13.69
CA ASN A 53 6.17 13.15 14.19
C ASN A 53 6.31 14.46 13.40
N GLY A 54 6.67 14.39 12.12
CA GLY A 54 6.84 15.58 11.29
C GLY A 54 8.11 16.37 11.56
N GLY A 55 9.07 15.78 12.27
CA GLY A 55 10.28 16.49 12.74
C GLY A 55 11.35 16.73 11.68
N TRP A 56 11.23 16.09 10.51
CA TRP A 56 12.18 16.24 9.41
C TRP A 56 11.62 17.13 8.30
N TYR A 57 12.49 17.93 7.71
CA TYR A 57 12.17 18.87 6.65
C TYR A 57 13.01 18.60 5.42
N THR A 58 12.44 18.81 4.23
CA THR A 58 13.14 18.81 2.95
C THR A 58 12.60 19.91 2.06
N LEU A 59 13.41 20.47 1.15
CA LEU A 59 12.93 21.50 0.23
C LEU A 59 12.08 20.86 -0.89
N ARG A 60 11.13 21.62 -1.43
CA ARG A 60 10.22 21.14 -2.49
C ARG A 60 10.92 20.69 -3.77
N SER A 61 12.13 21.20 -4.03
CA SER A 61 12.93 20.87 -5.21
C SER A 61 13.64 19.51 -5.13
N ILE A 62 13.70 18.88 -3.94
CA ILE A 62 14.51 17.68 -3.71
C ILE A 62 13.73 16.38 -3.95
N PRO A 63 12.52 16.17 -3.38
CA PRO A 63 11.84 14.89 -3.49
C PRO A 63 11.43 14.57 -4.92
N ARG A 64 11.76 13.36 -5.36
CA ARG A 64 11.21 12.75 -6.57
C ARG A 64 10.11 11.78 -6.16
N PHE A 65 8.90 12.31 -6.06
CA PHE A 65 7.74 11.51 -5.65
C PHE A 65 7.40 10.45 -6.70
N ALA A 66 7.12 9.24 -6.20
CA ALA A 66 6.58 8.15 -7.02
C ALA A 66 5.09 8.40 -7.36
N ASN A 67 4.49 7.49 -8.14
CA ASN A 67 3.08 7.59 -8.58
C ASN A 67 2.07 7.63 -7.42
N ASP A 68 2.46 7.13 -6.26
CA ASP A 68 1.67 7.16 -5.02
C ASP A 68 1.88 8.43 -4.18
N CYS A 69 2.58 9.42 -4.74
CA CYS A 69 2.90 10.68 -4.08
C CYS A 69 3.81 10.55 -2.84
N LEU A 70 4.55 9.44 -2.70
CA LEU A 70 5.47 9.19 -1.61
C LEU A 70 6.92 9.31 -2.07
N TRP A 71 7.77 9.77 -1.16
CA TRP A 71 9.22 9.76 -1.30
C TRP A 71 9.85 9.43 0.05
N PHE A 72 10.85 8.55 0.04
CA PHE A 72 11.58 8.14 1.23
C PHE A 72 13.05 8.50 1.09
N TYR A 73 13.61 9.03 2.15
CA TYR A 73 15.04 9.15 2.36
C TYR A 73 15.37 8.31 3.59
N ASP A 74 15.99 7.15 3.37
CA ASP A 74 16.13 6.07 4.34
C ASP A 74 14.76 5.66 4.95
N ASP A 75 14.55 5.91 6.24
CA ASP A 75 13.31 5.65 6.98
C ASP A 75 12.41 6.89 7.14
N ILE A 76 12.86 8.04 6.60
CA ILE A 76 12.13 9.30 6.68
C ILE A 76 11.18 9.40 5.49
N GLY A 77 9.87 9.38 5.73
CA GLY A 77 8.85 9.43 4.70
C GLY A 77 8.28 10.83 4.50
N PHE A 78 8.20 11.25 3.24
CA PHE A 78 7.56 12.50 2.80
C PHE A 78 6.43 12.21 1.82
N SER A 79 5.38 13.02 1.89
CA SER A 79 4.25 12.93 0.99
C SER A 79 4.00 14.26 0.29
N LYS A 80 3.75 14.20 -1.01
CA LYS A 80 3.30 15.36 -1.78
C LYS A 80 1.96 15.91 -1.26
N ILE A 81 1.16 15.05 -0.63
CA ILE A 81 -0.16 15.37 -0.04
C ILE A 81 -0.01 16.04 1.34
N GLY A 82 1.16 15.96 1.95
CA GLY A 82 1.50 16.58 3.24
C GLY A 82 1.40 15.60 4.42
N SER A 83 0.48 15.81 5.36
CA SER A 83 0.41 15.04 6.60
C SER A 83 0.08 13.54 6.39
N LEU A 84 0.44 12.70 7.36
CA LEU A 84 0.06 11.28 7.39
C LEU A 84 -1.45 11.09 7.21
N THR A 85 -2.25 11.90 7.88
CA THR A 85 -3.72 11.86 7.82
C THR A 85 -4.24 12.06 6.38
N ASN A 86 -3.77 13.09 5.70
CA ASN A 86 -4.19 13.38 4.32
C ASN A 86 -3.64 12.34 3.34
N THR A 87 -2.44 11.84 3.58
CA THR A 87 -1.81 10.79 2.78
C THR A 87 -2.60 9.48 2.87
N LEU A 88 -3.03 9.07 4.06
CA LEU A 88 -3.87 7.89 4.27
C LEU A 88 -5.18 7.99 3.49
N ILE A 89 -5.87 9.14 3.60
CA ILE A 89 -7.12 9.37 2.86
C ILE A 89 -6.87 9.26 1.35
N HIS A 90 -5.84 9.92 0.85
CA HIS A 90 -5.48 9.90 -0.56
C HIS A 90 -5.20 8.49 -1.09
N LEU A 91 -4.43 7.69 -0.34
CA LEU A 91 -4.11 6.32 -0.72
C LEU A 91 -5.37 5.43 -0.77
N VAL A 92 -6.24 5.54 0.24
CA VAL A 92 -7.49 4.79 0.29
C VAL A 92 -8.42 5.20 -0.84
N GLN A 93 -8.57 6.50 -1.13
CA GLN A 93 -9.43 6.99 -2.22
C GLN A 93 -8.97 6.51 -3.59
N ARG A 94 -7.65 6.40 -3.81
CA ARG A 94 -7.09 5.94 -5.09
C ARG A 94 -7.01 4.42 -5.23
N SER A 95 -7.26 3.69 -4.16
CA SER A 95 -7.27 2.23 -4.20
C SER A 95 -8.56 1.72 -4.87
N PRO A 96 -8.49 0.77 -5.81
CA PRO A 96 -9.69 0.22 -6.45
C PRO A 96 -10.56 -0.62 -5.49
N SER A 97 -9.99 -1.16 -4.41
CA SER A 97 -10.67 -2.06 -3.46
C SER A 97 -10.55 -1.61 -1.99
N GLY A 98 -10.18 -0.33 -1.74
CA GLY A 98 -9.81 0.10 -0.41
C GLY A 98 -8.48 -0.51 0.04
N MET A 99 -8.11 -0.30 1.31
CA MET A 99 -6.83 -0.80 1.84
C MET A 99 -6.97 -1.23 3.30
N THR A 100 -6.24 -2.29 3.70
CA THR A 100 -6.14 -2.68 5.11
C THR A 100 -5.11 -1.81 5.85
N ALA A 101 -5.13 -1.86 7.19
CA ALA A 101 -4.13 -1.17 8.00
C ALA A 101 -2.72 -1.72 7.79
N GLU A 102 -2.59 -3.02 7.51
CA GLU A 102 -1.32 -3.68 7.19
C GLU A 102 -0.76 -3.16 5.87
N GLN A 103 -1.55 -3.19 4.79
CA GLN A 103 -1.14 -2.67 3.48
C GLN A 103 -0.72 -1.20 3.54
N LEU A 104 -1.46 -0.38 4.29
CA LEU A 104 -1.11 1.03 4.50
C LEU A 104 0.15 1.18 5.33
N GLY A 105 0.31 0.34 6.38
CA GLY A 105 1.50 0.34 7.23
C GLY A 105 2.77 -0.05 6.49
N GLU A 106 2.72 -1.08 5.65
CA GLU A 106 3.81 -1.50 4.77
C GLU A 106 4.19 -0.40 3.78
N LYS A 107 3.18 0.16 3.11
CA LYS A 107 3.38 1.21 2.11
C LYS A 107 3.97 2.49 2.70
N LEU A 108 3.55 2.87 3.90
CA LEU A 108 3.99 4.09 4.60
C LEU A 108 5.19 3.84 5.53
N ARG A 109 5.61 2.58 5.71
CA ARG A 109 6.68 2.17 6.62
C ARG A 109 6.48 2.69 8.05
N CYS A 110 5.22 2.83 8.47
CA CYS A 110 4.88 3.31 9.81
C CYS A 110 3.54 2.75 10.30
N ARG A 111 3.35 2.74 11.62
CA ARG A 111 2.10 2.32 12.24
C ARG A 111 1.02 3.39 12.02
N CYS A 112 -0.05 3.03 11.31
CA CYS A 112 -1.14 3.95 10.97
C CYS A 112 -2.48 3.62 11.64
N HIS A 113 -2.57 2.52 12.41
CA HIS A 113 -3.84 2.00 12.94
C HIS A 113 -4.61 3.03 13.79
N SER A 114 -3.95 3.73 14.72
CA SER A 114 -4.58 4.74 15.57
C SER A 114 -5.14 5.91 14.74
N VAL A 115 -4.40 6.37 13.73
CA VAL A 115 -4.82 7.44 12.83
C VAL A 115 -6.02 7.00 11.99
N LEU A 116 -6.02 5.77 11.48
CA LEU A 116 -7.15 5.20 10.71
C LEU A 116 -8.43 5.12 11.56
N VAL A 117 -8.33 4.67 12.82
CA VAL A 117 -9.48 4.66 13.75
C VAL A 117 -10.01 6.07 13.97
N GLN A 118 -9.12 7.04 14.17
CA GLN A 118 -9.52 8.44 14.32
C GLN A 118 -10.20 9.00 13.07
N LEU A 119 -9.68 8.69 11.87
CA LEU A 119 -10.28 9.10 10.60
C LEU A 119 -11.69 8.54 10.41
N CYS A 120 -11.93 7.29 10.82
CA CYS A 120 -13.28 6.71 10.80
C CYS A 120 -14.22 7.40 11.80
N ARG A 121 -13.75 7.74 13.02
CA ARG A 121 -14.54 8.50 14.01
C ARG A 121 -14.88 9.91 13.52
N GLN A 122 -13.99 10.54 12.74
CA GLN A 122 -14.20 11.85 12.13
C GLN A 122 -15.02 11.79 10.83
N VAL A 123 -15.51 10.63 10.44
CA VAL A 123 -16.25 10.42 9.19
C VAL A 123 -15.46 10.87 7.96
N ARG A 124 -14.14 10.66 7.96
CA ARG A 124 -13.25 10.96 6.82
C ARG A 124 -12.89 9.71 6.02
N LEU A 125 -13.04 8.54 6.60
CA LEU A 125 -12.96 7.22 5.95
C LEU A 125 -14.09 6.33 6.46
N GLN A 126 -14.50 5.37 5.65
CA GLN A 126 -15.37 4.28 6.05
C GLN A 126 -14.52 3.07 6.45
N ARG A 127 -15.10 2.16 7.24
CA ARG A 127 -14.46 0.91 7.65
C ARG A 127 -15.43 -0.24 7.47
N GLN A 128 -15.01 -1.27 6.76
CA GLN A 128 -15.77 -2.49 6.55
C GLN A 128 -15.01 -3.68 7.14
N LYS A 129 -15.71 -4.54 7.89
CA LYS A 129 -15.12 -5.78 8.43
C LYS A 129 -15.05 -6.82 7.32
N MET A 130 -13.87 -7.43 7.14
CA MET A 130 -13.65 -8.55 6.23
C MET A 130 -12.90 -9.66 6.96
N GLY A 131 -13.64 -10.71 7.32
CA GLY A 131 -13.08 -11.80 8.11
C GLY A 131 -12.53 -11.31 9.46
N ARG A 132 -11.22 -11.46 9.67
CA ARG A 132 -10.52 -11.04 10.90
C ARG A 132 -9.95 -9.62 10.82
N SER A 133 -9.89 -9.01 9.63
CA SER A 133 -9.34 -7.66 9.40
C SER A 133 -10.42 -6.65 9.02
N HIS A 134 -9.98 -5.40 8.87
CA HIS A 134 -10.82 -4.31 8.41
C HIS A 134 -10.19 -3.71 7.15
N VAL A 135 -11.04 -3.42 6.17
CA VAL A 135 -10.68 -2.63 5.00
C VAL A 135 -11.21 -1.21 5.20
N TYR A 136 -10.37 -0.24 4.91
CA TYR A 136 -10.72 1.18 4.91
C TYR A 136 -11.11 1.60 3.50
N LEU A 137 -12.23 2.31 3.39
CA LEU A 137 -12.84 2.73 2.14
C LEU A 137 -12.96 4.25 2.10
N ALA A 138 -13.11 4.78 0.91
CA ALA A 138 -13.37 6.20 0.69
C ALA A 138 -14.65 6.64 1.42
N ILE A 139 -14.75 7.94 1.73
CA ILE A 139 -15.98 8.50 2.31
C ILE A 139 -17.02 8.79 1.21
N ASP A 140 -16.55 9.10 0.00
CA ASP A 140 -17.41 9.33 -1.14
C ASP A 140 -18.21 8.07 -1.49
N PRO A 141 -19.57 8.14 -1.54
CA PRO A 141 -20.41 6.96 -1.73
C PRO A 141 -20.12 6.21 -3.03
N GLU A 142 -19.94 6.91 -4.15
CA GLU A 142 -19.69 6.27 -5.44
C GLU A 142 -18.37 5.49 -5.44
N THR A 143 -17.31 6.13 -4.95
CA THR A 143 -15.99 5.48 -4.80
C THR A 143 -16.07 4.31 -3.84
N ALA A 144 -16.75 4.46 -2.70
CA ALA A 144 -16.90 3.39 -1.71
C ALA A 144 -17.66 2.18 -2.28
N ASP A 145 -18.70 2.42 -3.09
CA ASP A 145 -19.48 1.34 -3.71
C ASP A 145 -18.67 0.61 -4.78
N MET A 146 -17.92 1.33 -5.61
CA MET A 146 -16.96 0.71 -6.54
C MET A 146 -15.92 -0.14 -5.79
N GLN A 147 -15.38 0.37 -4.70
CA GLN A 147 -14.43 -0.36 -3.85
C GLN A 147 -15.07 -1.62 -3.26
N ARG A 148 -16.31 -1.55 -2.76
CA ARG A 148 -17.06 -2.70 -2.23
C ARG A 148 -17.31 -3.75 -3.31
N GLN A 149 -17.72 -3.32 -4.51
CA GLN A 149 -17.91 -4.23 -5.65
C GLN A 149 -16.60 -4.94 -6.01
N SER A 150 -15.49 -4.20 -6.07
CA SER A 150 -14.18 -4.79 -6.33
C SER A 150 -13.75 -5.78 -5.24
N LEU A 151 -14.09 -5.52 -3.98
CA LEU A 151 -13.87 -6.46 -2.87
C LEU A 151 -14.73 -7.72 -2.99
N GLN A 152 -15.94 -7.61 -3.51
CA GLN A 152 -16.84 -8.75 -3.74
C GLN A 152 -16.44 -9.58 -4.97
N ILE A 153 -15.94 -8.92 -6.02
CA ILE A 153 -15.44 -9.57 -7.25
C ILE A 153 -14.09 -10.25 -6.98
N SER A 154 -13.37 -9.84 -5.94
CA SER A 154 -12.12 -10.46 -5.47
C SER A 154 -12.31 -11.29 -4.19
N PRO A 155 -13.22 -12.28 -4.15
CA PRO A 155 -13.28 -13.22 -3.03
C PRO A 155 -12.19 -14.28 -3.11
N ALA A 156 -11.53 -14.40 -4.25
CA ALA A 156 -10.38 -15.26 -4.41
C ALA A 156 -9.16 -14.46 -3.95
N ALA A 157 -8.84 -14.60 -2.68
CA ALA A 157 -7.53 -14.28 -2.15
C ALA A 157 -6.48 -14.50 -3.25
N HIS A 158 -5.61 -13.52 -3.46
CA HIS A 158 -4.40 -13.74 -4.24
C HIS A 158 -3.73 -15.00 -3.68
N LEU A 159 -3.89 -16.11 -4.40
CA LEU A 159 -3.06 -17.27 -4.14
C LEU A 159 -1.61 -16.77 -4.29
N PRO A 160 -0.76 -16.90 -3.27
CA PRO A 160 0.65 -16.61 -3.44
C PRO A 160 1.14 -17.31 -4.69
N ALA A 161 1.95 -16.66 -5.50
CA ALA A 161 2.42 -17.22 -6.77
C ALA A 161 3.02 -18.62 -6.58
N GLU A 162 3.72 -18.83 -5.47
CA GLU A 162 4.28 -20.11 -5.06
C GLU A 162 3.20 -21.20 -4.90
N ILE A 163 2.09 -20.86 -4.28
CA ILE A 163 0.96 -21.79 -4.10
C ILE A 163 0.25 -22.05 -5.44
N ALA A 164 0.09 -21.03 -6.28
CA ALA A 164 -0.48 -21.20 -7.61
C ALA A 164 0.38 -22.14 -8.48
N VAL A 165 1.71 -22.00 -8.44
CA VAL A 165 2.64 -22.89 -9.13
C VAL A 165 2.54 -24.33 -8.59
N LEU A 166 2.44 -24.52 -7.28
CA LEU A 166 2.27 -25.85 -6.67
C LEU A 166 0.95 -26.50 -7.07
N ILE A 167 -0.15 -25.76 -7.13
CA ILE A 167 -1.45 -26.25 -7.60
C ILE A 167 -1.36 -26.70 -9.06
N LEU A 168 -0.76 -25.88 -9.93
CA LEU A 168 -0.59 -26.21 -11.35
C LEU A 168 0.33 -27.41 -11.54
N ALA A 169 1.44 -27.49 -10.80
CA ALA A 169 2.36 -28.63 -10.84
C ALA A 169 1.69 -29.94 -10.39
N GLU A 170 0.86 -29.90 -9.35
CA GLU A 170 0.12 -31.07 -8.87
C GLU A 170 -0.96 -31.48 -9.89
N PHE A 171 -1.64 -30.52 -10.49
CA PHE A 171 -2.61 -30.81 -11.56
C PHE A 171 -1.96 -31.41 -12.79
N ILE A 172 -0.77 -30.98 -13.20
CA ILE A 172 -0.03 -31.56 -14.32
C ILE A 172 0.36 -33.02 -14.01
N ARG A 173 0.73 -33.31 -12.75
CA ARG A 173 1.06 -34.71 -12.34
C ARG A 173 -0.16 -35.61 -12.31
N ASN A 174 -1.30 -35.08 -11.90
CA ASN A 174 -2.55 -35.78 -11.72
C ASN A 174 -3.73 -35.04 -12.40
N PRO A 175 -3.83 -35.07 -13.75
CA PRO A 175 -4.83 -34.27 -14.48
C PRO A 175 -6.29 -34.68 -14.20
N GLN A 176 -6.50 -35.88 -13.65
CA GLN A 176 -7.82 -36.39 -13.27
C GLN A 176 -8.28 -35.96 -11.87
N SER A 177 -7.42 -35.28 -11.11
CA SER A 177 -7.77 -34.82 -9.75
C SER A 177 -8.81 -33.71 -9.80
N GLY A 178 -9.86 -33.86 -8.99
CA GLY A 178 -10.83 -32.80 -8.77
C GLY A 178 -10.23 -31.65 -7.97
N PHE A 179 -10.84 -30.47 -8.03
CA PHE A 179 -10.38 -29.29 -7.27
C PHE A 179 -10.35 -29.52 -5.76
N THR A 180 -11.25 -30.35 -5.24
CA THR A 180 -11.28 -30.76 -3.83
C THR A 180 -10.06 -31.58 -3.45
N ASP A 181 -9.59 -32.46 -4.34
CA ASP A 181 -8.42 -33.28 -4.09
C ASP A 181 -7.13 -32.49 -4.19
N LEU A 182 -7.06 -31.56 -5.15
CA LEU A 182 -5.98 -30.59 -5.24
C LEU A 182 -5.88 -29.74 -3.96
N SER A 183 -6.99 -29.20 -3.46
CA SER A 183 -7.03 -28.45 -2.21
C SER A 183 -6.48 -29.25 -1.02
N LYS A 184 -6.92 -30.52 -0.86
CA LYS A 184 -6.44 -31.41 0.20
C LYS A 184 -4.96 -31.74 0.06
N THR A 185 -4.49 -32.00 -1.15
CA THR A 185 -3.08 -32.36 -1.41
C THR A 185 -2.16 -31.18 -1.14
N ILE A 186 -2.53 -29.97 -1.58
CA ILE A 186 -1.77 -28.74 -1.31
C ILE A 186 -1.75 -28.44 0.19
N ALA A 187 -2.90 -28.54 0.88
CA ALA A 187 -2.99 -28.32 2.33
C ALA A 187 -2.06 -29.27 3.12
N ARG A 188 -1.92 -30.54 2.70
CA ARG A 188 -0.99 -31.49 3.34
C ARG A 188 0.48 -31.13 3.10
N ARG A 189 0.82 -30.60 1.92
CA ARG A 189 2.22 -30.32 1.54
C ARG A 189 2.73 -28.98 2.09
N THR A 190 1.85 -28.00 2.20
CA THR A 190 2.24 -26.61 2.52
C THR A 190 1.75 -26.15 3.88
N HIS A 191 0.90 -26.96 4.55
CA HIS A 191 0.15 -26.57 5.75
C HIS A 191 -0.74 -25.31 5.58
N ILE A 192 -0.93 -24.85 4.33
CA ILE A 192 -1.76 -23.70 3.97
C ILE A 192 -3.10 -24.24 3.46
N ARG A 193 -4.18 -23.79 4.08
CA ARG A 193 -5.54 -24.10 3.58
C ARG A 193 -5.84 -23.27 2.35
N VAL A 194 -6.01 -23.94 1.21
CA VAL A 194 -6.45 -23.34 -0.05
C VAL A 194 -7.90 -23.73 -0.27
N ASP A 195 -8.76 -22.72 -0.46
CA ASP A 195 -10.17 -22.97 -0.74
C ASP A 195 -10.35 -23.48 -2.18
N VAL A 196 -11.32 -24.37 -2.37
CA VAL A 196 -11.68 -24.92 -3.69
C VAL A 196 -12.06 -23.79 -4.67
N ALA A 197 -12.77 -22.76 -4.20
CA ALA A 197 -13.12 -21.59 -4.98
C ALA A 197 -11.90 -20.84 -5.52
N MET A 198 -10.81 -20.75 -4.73
CA MET A 198 -9.54 -20.12 -5.15
C MET A 198 -8.89 -20.90 -6.30
N ILE A 199 -8.91 -22.23 -6.25
CA ILE A 199 -8.39 -23.09 -7.31
C ILE A 199 -9.23 -22.93 -8.58
N GLN A 200 -10.55 -22.93 -8.45
CA GLN A 200 -11.46 -22.71 -9.58
C GLN A 200 -11.19 -21.38 -10.27
N THR A 201 -11.07 -20.31 -9.51
CA THR A 201 -10.76 -18.95 -10.04
C THR A 201 -9.41 -18.93 -10.75
N LEU A 202 -8.37 -19.56 -10.19
CA LEU A 202 -7.06 -19.69 -10.84
C LEU A 202 -7.18 -20.33 -12.22
N PHE A 203 -7.90 -21.46 -12.30
CA PHE A 203 -8.08 -22.18 -13.55
C PHE A 203 -8.92 -21.40 -14.57
N GLU A 204 -9.94 -20.67 -14.11
CA GLU A 204 -10.78 -19.81 -14.94
C GLU A 204 -10.00 -18.63 -15.53
N GLN A 205 -9.22 -17.93 -14.70
CA GLN A 205 -8.40 -16.79 -15.11
C GLN A 205 -7.35 -17.17 -16.18
N HIS A 206 -6.81 -18.38 -16.08
CA HIS A 206 -5.78 -18.86 -17.02
C HIS A 206 -6.34 -19.73 -18.16
N GLY A 207 -7.67 -19.78 -18.34
CA GLY A 207 -8.30 -20.50 -19.45
C GLY A 207 -8.17 -22.03 -19.41
N LEU A 208 -7.87 -22.61 -18.24
CA LEU A 208 -7.60 -24.04 -18.06
C LEU A 208 -8.88 -24.89 -17.91
N LYS A 209 -10.06 -24.32 -18.04
CA LYS A 209 -11.37 -24.99 -17.92
C LYS A 209 -11.58 -26.14 -18.90
N LYS A 210 -10.97 -26.10 -20.08
CA LYS A 210 -11.18 -27.11 -21.14
C LYS A 210 -10.52 -28.45 -20.83
N ILE A 211 -9.61 -28.53 -19.88
CA ILE A 211 -8.85 -29.79 -19.60
C ILE A 211 -9.64 -30.72 -18.69
N THR A 212 -10.60 -30.21 -17.90
CA THR A 212 -11.37 -31.00 -16.92
C THR A 212 -12.64 -31.65 -17.48
N GLN A 213 -13.03 -31.39 -18.73
CA GLN A 213 -14.28 -31.90 -19.30
C GLN A 213 -14.14 -33.06 -20.29
N THR A 214 -12.95 -33.61 -20.53
CA THR A 214 -12.80 -34.62 -21.54
C THR A 214 -12.22 -35.92 -20.95
N VAL A 215 -12.99 -36.67 -20.16
CA VAL A 215 -13.00 -38.12 -20.19
C VAL A 215 -14.30 -38.60 -19.52
N ALA A 216 -15.37 -38.70 -20.28
CA ALA A 216 -16.46 -39.60 -19.94
C ALA A 216 -15.97 -41.07 -20.13
N PRO A 217 -16.18 -42.00 -19.19
CA PRO A 217 -15.80 -43.38 -19.37
C PRO A 217 -16.64 -43.96 -20.51
N ARG A 218 -16.00 -44.51 -21.55
CA ARG A 218 -16.63 -45.36 -22.54
C ARG A 218 -17.26 -46.55 -21.82
N ARG A 219 -18.57 -46.58 -21.76
CA ARG A 219 -19.32 -47.79 -21.41
C ARG A 219 -19.02 -48.84 -22.48
N GLY A 220 -18.25 -49.85 -22.12
CA GLY A 220 -18.13 -51.08 -22.89
C GLY A 220 -19.51 -51.74 -23.00
N ARG A 221 -19.93 -51.96 -24.22
CA ARG A 221 -21.02 -52.93 -24.51
C ARG A 221 -20.41 -54.33 -24.45
N HIS A 222 -21.03 -55.18 -23.66
CA HIS A 222 -21.19 -56.57 -23.92
C HIS A 222 -22.67 -56.86 -23.89
#